data_fbec23f6fcacc8c215cec3a184e08a36
#
_entry.id   fbec23f6fcacc8c215cec3a184e08a36
#
_cell.length_a   1.000
_cell.length_b   1.000
_cell.length_c   1.000
_cell.angle_alpha   90.00
_cell.angle_beta   90.00
_cell.angle_gamma   90.00
#
_symmetry.space_group_name_H-M   'P 1'
#
loop_
_entity.id
_entity.type
_entity.pdbx_description
1 polymer ?
#
loop_
_entity_poly.entity_id
_entity_poly.type
_entity_poly.pdbx_seq_one_letter_code
_entity_poly.pdbx_strand_id
1 'polypeptide(L)'
;MTTTVEIPLEPLTHEAFAPYGMIVGELPKTADWQRPGLDAWKMRFDAEGRTELRIMRYHRQAPEFFTMERHVTVTESRMPLGGARAVMVVAPITDNADPGSYPAPDTARAFLLDGSQGLMLWRGAWHALDCFTLDRDFSDFAFISEVETEDEIELSTEAVSRERTQVANYLEAMDTRFKVVDPNGIALPGRL
;
A
#
# COMPACT_ATOMS: atom_id res chain seq x y z
N MET A 1 -11.26 -26.33 0.22
CA MET A 1 -10.68 -25.91 1.53
C MET A 1 -9.90 -24.64 1.29
N THR A 2 -10.24 -23.57 1.99
CA THR A 2 -9.57 -22.28 1.81
C THR A 2 -8.11 -22.39 2.24
N THR A 3 -7.21 -22.03 1.34
CA THR A 3 -5.77 -21.95 1.58
C THR A 3 -5.45 -20.62 2.30
N THR A 4 -4.61 -20.68 3.34
CA THR A 4 -4.07 -19.47 3.96
C THR A 4 -2.62 -19.31 3.54
N VAL A 5 -2.30 -18.20 2.88
CA VAL A 5 -0.93 -17.80 2.55
C VAL A 5 -0.41 -16.92 3.68
N GLU A 6 0.61 -17.40 4.39
CA GLU A 6 1.29 -16.63 5.41
C GLU A 6 2.37 -15.75 4.77
N ILE A 7 2.29 -14.44 5.04
CA ILE A 7 3.21 -13.43 4.52
C ILE A 7 4.11 -12.96 5.67
N PRO A 8 5.40 -13.26 5.63
CA PRO A 8 6.34 -12.77 6.65
C PRO A 8 6.42 -11.25 6.66
N LEU A 9 6.36 -10.65 7.86
CA LEU A 9 6.62 -9.22 8.02
C LEU A 9 8.10 -8.93 7.83
N GLU A 10 8.40 -7.95 6.98
CA GLU A 10 9.74 -7.53 6.61
C GLU A 10 9.98 -6.06 6.98
N PRO A 11 11.23 -5.67 7.28
CA PRO A 11 11.60 -4.26 7.36
C PRO A 11 11.38 -3.58 6.01
N LEU A 12 10.87 -2.35 6.04
CA LEU A 12 10.77 -1.52 4.84
C LEU A 12 12.17 -1.01 4.48
N THR A 13 12.71 -1.49 3.35
CA THR A 13 14.00 -1.03 2.82
C THR A 13 13.85 -0.61 1.37
N HIS A 14 14.68 0.34 0.93
CA HIS A 14 14.64 0.87 -0.44
C HIS A 14 14.74 -0.25 -1.49
N GLU A 15 15.70 -1.17 -1.33
CA GLU A 15 15.91 -2.28 -2.26
C GLU A 15 14.71 -3.22 -2.33
N ALA A 16 14.17 -3.59 -1.18
CA ALA A 16 13.07 -4.53 -1.09
C ALA A 16 11.75 -3.96 -1.63
N PHE A 17 11.53 -2.65 -1.47
CA PHE A 17 10.30 -1.97 -1.86
C PHE A 17 10.32 -1.39 -3.29
N ALA A 18 11.49 -1.19 -3.89
CA ALA A 18 11.66 -0.59 -5.21
C ALA A 18 10.79 -1.17 -6.34
N PRO A 19 10.48 -2.49 -6.38
CA PRO A 19 9.58 -3.05 -7.39
C PRO A 19 8.14 -2.55 -7.30
N TYR A 20 7.70 -2.10 -6.14
CA TYR A 20 6.32 -1.71 -5.84
C TYR A 20 6.12 -0.20 -5.74
N GLY A 21 7.20 0.54 -5.44
CA GLY A 21 7.09 1.96 -5.17
C GLY A 21 8.40 2.59 -4.70
N MET A 22 8.27 3.67 -3.96
CA MET A 22 9.40 4.35 -3.33
C MET A 22 9.07 4.72 -1.88
N ILE A 23 10.12 4.83 -1.05
CA ILE A 23 9.99 5.27 0.34
C ILE A 23 10.04 6.80 0.36
N VAL A 24 9.03 7.41 1.01
CA VAL A 24 8.99 8.86 1.26
C VAL A 24 9.62 9.13 2.61
N GLY A 25 10.74 9.87 2.62
CA GLY A 25 11.52 10.15 3.84
C GLY A 25 12.90 9.50 3.86
N GLU A 26 13.16 8.51 3.02
CA GLU A 26 14.50 8.01 2.77
C GLU A 26 15.11 8.76 1.58
N LEU A 27 15.94 9.76 1.88
CA LEU A 27 16.39 10.73 0.90
C LEU A 27 17.79 10.40 0.37
N PRO A 28 18.06 10.57 -0.95
CA PRO A 28 19.39 10.53 -1.50
C PRO A 28 20.31 11.57 -0.85
N LYS A 29 21.62 11.30 -0.82
CA LYS A 29 22.62 12.22 -0.23
C LYS A 29 22.65 13.60 -0.91
N THR A 30 22.33 13.66 -2.19
CA THR A 30 22.33 14.91 -2.96
C THR A 30 20.90 15.32 -3.22
N ALA A 31 20.54 16.52 -2.82
CA ALA A 31 19.26 17.12 -3.11
C ALA A 31 19.17 17.58 -4.57
N ASP A 32 17.97 17.57 -5.14
CA ASP A 32 17.71 18.06 -6.50
C ASP A 32 17.83 19.59 -6.59
N TRP A 33 17.57 20.26 -5.47
CA TRP A 33 17.69 21.71 -5.35
C TRP A 33 18.08 22.10 -3.93
N GLN A 34 18.97 23.12 -3.83
CA GLN A 34 19.51 23.57 -2.54
C GLN A 34 19.62 25.09 -2.48
N ARG A 35 19.41 25.64 -1.30
CA ARG A 35 19.77 27.01 -0.91
C ARG A 35 20.15 27.06 0.57
N PRO A 36 20.76 28.15 1.06
CA PRO A 36 21.05 28.28 2.50
C PRO A 36 19.83 28.00 3.37
N GLY A 37 19.92 26.97 4.19
CA GLY A 37 18.85 26.54 5.10
C GLY A 37 17.75 25.68 4.48
N LEU A 38 17.90 25.21 3.23
CA LEU A 38 16.90 24.35 2.59
C LEU A 38 17.53 23.42 1.56
N ASP A 39 17.26 22.14 1.69
CA ASP A 39 17.47 21.11 0.69
C ASP A 39 16.12 20.56 0.24
N ALA A 40 15.95 20.29 -1.05
CA ALA A 40 14.71 19.77 -1.61
C ALA A 40 14.98 18.59 -2.56
N TRP A 41 14.17 17.57 -2.42
CA TRP A 41 14.16 16.38 -3.27
C TRP A 41 12.83 16.25 -3.97
N LYS A 42 12.88 15.92 -5.25
CA LYS A 42 11.70 15.67 -6.07
C LYS A 42 11.26 14.22 -5.91
N MET A 43 10.03 14.03 -5.52
CA MET A 43 9.42 12.71 -5.50
C MET A 43 8.55 12.57 -6.76
N ARG A 44 8.69 11.45 -7.47
CA ARG A 44 7.89 11.20 -8.67
C ARG A 44 6.44 10.89 -8.25
N PHE A 45 5.51 11.69 -8.76
CA PHE A 45 4.08 11.47 -8.60
C PHE A 45 3.41 11.66 -9.96
N ASP A 46 2.71 10.65 -10.43
CA ASP A 46 2.02 10.64 -11.73
C ASP A 46 0.51 10.47 -11.48
N ALA A 47 -0.32 11.33 -12.04
CA ALA A 47 -1.76 11.22 -12.05
C ALA A 47 -2.30 11.64 -13.43
N GLU A 48 -3.36 10.99 -13.90
CA GLU A 48 -4.06 11.37 -15.14
C GLU A 48 -5.22 12.33 -14.84
N GLY A 49 -5.81 12.21 -13.68
CA GLY A 49 -6.89 13.06 -13.19
C GLY A 49 -6.42 14.18 -12.26
N ARG A 50 -7.37 14.71 -11.49
CA ARG A 50 -7.12 15.77 -10.51
C ARG A 50 -6.54 15.19 -9.23
N THR A 51 -5.39 15.69 -8.83
CA THR A 51 -4.76 15.28 -7.57
C THR A 51 -5.56 15.80 -6.36
N GLU A 52 -5.73 14.96 -5.35
CA GLU A 52 -6.29 15.34 -4.05
C GLU A 52 -5.44 14.84 -2.89
N LEU A 53 -5.58 15.52 -1.75
CA LEU A 53 -5.04 15.11 -0.46
C LEU A 53 -6.20 14.72 0.46
N ARG A 54 -6.16 13.48 0.97
CA ARG A 54 -7.11 12.97 1.97
C ARG A 54 -6.41 12.62 3.27
N ILE A 55 -7.18 12.49 4.34
CA ILE A 55 -6.75 11.82 5.56
C ILE A 55 -7.47 10.48 5.63
N MET A 56 -6.70 9.41 5.55
CA MET A 56 -7.21 8.05 5.69
C MET A 56 -6.97 7.57 7.13
N ARG A 57 -8.04 7.19 7.81
CA ARG A 57 -7.97 6.60 9.16
C ARG A 57 -8.20 5.10 9.09
N TYR A 58 -7.14 4.35 9.36
CA TYR A 58 -7.22 2.90 9.47
C TYR A 58 -7.40 2.50 10.93
N HIS A 59 -8.47 1.79 11.23
CA HIS A 59 -8.72 1.24 12.56
C HIS A 59 -7.94 -0.05 12.75
N ARG A 60 -7.60 -0.35 14.00
CA ARG A 60 -6.87 -1.56 14.36
C ARG A 60 -7.70 -2.79 14.03
N GLN A 61 -7.11 -3.70 13.27
CA GLN A 61 -7.69 -5.00 12.91
C GLN A 61 -6.59 -6.05 12.75
N ALA A 62 -6.96 -7.32 12.74
CA ALA A 62 -6.04 -8.39 12.42
C ALA A 62 -5.52 -8.21 10.98
N PRO A 63 -4.22 -8.41 10.71
CA PRO A 63 -3.66 -8.30 9.37
C PRO A 63 -3.97 -9.57 8.54
N GLU A 64 -5.26 -9.81 8.35
CA GLU A 64 -5.82 -10.92 7.57
C GLU A 64 -6.78 -10.34 6.53
N PHE A 65 -6.65 -10.76 5.27
CA PHE A 65 -7.44 -10.23 4.17
C PHE A 65 -7.54 -11.26 3.02
N PHE A 66 -8.33 -10.95 2.01
CA PHE A 66 -8.45 -11.76 0.80
C PHE A 66 -8.64 -10.92 -0.48
N THR A 67 -8.58 -9.59 -0.33
CA THR A 67 -8.76 -8.66 -1.45
C THR A 67 -7.53 -7.78 -1.58
N MET A 68 -7.05 -7.63 -2.81
CA MET A 68 -6.05 -6.62 -3.17
C MET A 68 -6.62 -5.73 -4.28
N GLU A 69 -6.10 -4.53 -4.36
CA GLU A 69 -6.44 -3.60 -5.43
C GLU A 69 -5.18 -2.99 -6.04
N ARG A 70 -5.34 -2.37 -7.21
CA ARG A 70 -4.31 -1.54 -7.84
C ARG A 70 -4.96 -0.36 -8.54
N HIS A 71 -4.24 0.74 -8.60
CA HIS A 71 -4.63 1.94 -9.35
C HIS A 71 -3.74 2.08 -10.58
N VAL A 72 -4.35 2.12 -11.76
CA VAL A 72 -3.58 2.10 -13.02
C VAL A 72 -3.30 3.50 -13.58
N THR A 73 -3.97 4.52 -13.06
CA THR A 73 -3.88 5.91 -13.53
C THR A 73 -3.12 6.85 -12.58
N VAL A 74 -2.86 6.42 -11.36
CA VAL A 74 -2.25 7.27 -10.33
C VAL A 74 -1.15 6.55 -9.54
N THR A 75 -0.13 7.29 -9.15
CA THR A 75 0.81 6.93 -8.10
C THR A 75 0.19 7.31 -6.76
N GLU A 76 -0.03 6.34 -5.91
CA GLU A 76 -0.67 6.56 -4.62
C GLU A 76 0.36 6.73 -3.50
N SER A 77 0.15 7.69 -2.60
CA SER A 77 1.05 7.87 -1.47
C SER A 77 0.36 7.72 -0.13
N ARG A 78 1.04 7.11 0.83
CA ARG A 78 0.61 6.98 2.22
C ARG A 78 1.72 7.45 3.15
N MET A 79 1.48 8.57 3.85
CA MET A 79 2.44 9.18 4.79
C MET A 79 1.84 9.14 6.20
N PRO A 80 2.41 8.38 7.14
CA PRO A 80 1.84 8.25 8.48
C PRO A 80 1.89 9.59 9.22
N LEU A 81 0.78 9.93 9.86
CA LEU A 81 0.68 11.10 10.73
C LEU A 81 0.77 10.65 12.20
N GLY A 82 1.64 11.29 12.97
CA GLY A 82 1.79 11.00 14.38
C GLY A 82 2.64 9.78 14.75
N GLY A 83 3.39 9.20 13.79
CA GLY A 83 4.43 8.20 14.04
C GLY A 83 3.93 6.82 14.48
N ALA A 84 2.70 6.44 14.16
CA ALA A 84 2.20 5.10 14.44
C ALA A 84 2.77 4.08 13.45
N ARG A 85 3.13 2.90 13.97
CA ARG A 85 3.56 1.78 13.12
C ARG A 85 2.37 1.10 12.46
N ALA A 86 2.59 0.66 11.22
CA ALA A 86 1.58 -0.07 10.46
C ALA A 86 2.22 -1.11 9.53
N VAL A 87 1.41 -2.02 9.02
CA VAL A 87 1.82 -2.97 7.97
C VAL A 87 1.17 -2.59 6.67
N MET A 88 1.96 -2.52 5.61
CA MET A 88 1.49 -2.44 4.23
C MET A 88 1.79 -3.75 3.51
N VAL A 89 0.81 -4.30 2.83
CA VAL A 89 1.00 -5.48 1.98
C VAL A 89 0.91 -5.06 0.52
N VAL A 90 1.87 -5.53 -0.27
CA VAL A 90 1.98 -5.26 -1.70
C VAL A 90 2.23 -6.53 -2.49
N ALA A 91 1.97 -6.49 -3.80
CA ALA A 91 2.32 -7.55 -4.72
C ALA A 91 2.78 -6.96 -6.07
N PRO A 92 3.46 -7.75 -6.92
CA PRO A 92 4.04 -7.26 -8.17
C PRO A 92 3.01 -6.70 -9.13
N ILE A 93 3.44 -5.72 -9.93
CA ILE A 93 2.69 -5.21 -11.06
C ILE A 93 2.51 -6.35 -12.08
N THR A 94 1.28 -6.52 -12.54
CA THR A 94 0.94 -7.45 -13.63
C THR A 94 0.46 -6.66 -14.85
N ASP A 95 -0.10 -7.33 -15.87
CA ASP A 95 -0.59 -6.62 -17.05
C ASP A 95 -1.75 -5.69 -16.66
N ASN A 96 -1.52 -4.38 -16.74
CA ASN A 96 -2.52 -3.35 -16.41
C ASN A 96 -3.70 -3.32 -17.41
N ALA A 97 -3.51 -3.85 -18.61
CA ALA A 97 -4.57 -3.92 -19.62
C ALA A 97 -5.53 -5.12 -19.37
N ASP A 98 -5.13 -6.08 -18.55
CA ASP A 98 -5.94 -7.24 -18.19
C ASP A 98 -6.37 -7.18 -16.72
N PRO A 99 -7.62 -6.80 -16.41
CA PRO A 99 -8.14 -6.78 -15.04
C PRO A 99 -8.10 -8.14 -14.32
N GLY A 100 -8.06 -9.23 -15.07
CA GLY A 100 -7.96 -10.59 -14.54
C GLY A 100 -6.51 -11.06 -14.30
N SER A 101 -5.52 -10.24 -14.63
CA SER A 101 -4.10 -10.55 -14.44
C SER A 101 -3.69 -10.32 -12.98
N TYR A 102 -4.03 -11.25 -12.09
CA TYR A 102 -3.70 -11.19 -10.67
C TYR A 102 -2.28 -11.70 -10.41
N PRO A 103 -1.54 -11.11 -9.44
CA PRO A 103 -0.27 -11.68 -8.99
C PRO A 103 -0.50 -13.03 -8.30
N ALA A 104 0.48 -13.92 -8.43
CA ALA A 104 0.42 -15.19 -7.70
C ALA A 104 0.42 -14.93 -6.18
N PRO A 105 -0.42 -15.63 -5.39
CA PRO A 105 -0.57 -15.34 -3.96
C PRO A 105 0.72 -15.37 -3.15
N ASP A 106 1.67 -16.20 -3.52
CA ASP A 106 2.98 -16.37 -2.87
C ASP A 106 3.98 -15.25 -3.21
N THR A 107 3.61 -14.32 -4.10
CA THR A 107 4.42 -13.14 -4.44
C THR A 107 4.10 -11.92 -3.58
N ALA A 108 3.07 -11.99 -2.75
CA ALA A 108 2.72 -10.92 -1.83
C ALA A 108 3.78 -10.73 -0.75
N ARG A 109 4.08 -9.47 -0.40
CA ARG A 109 5.05 -9.09 0.63
C ARG A 109 4.45 -8.10 1.60
N ALA A 110 4.82 -8.21 2.87
CA ALA A 110 4.34 -7.36 3.95
C ALA A 110 5.50 -6.54 4.52
N PHE A 111 5.35 -5.21 4.53
CA PHE A 111 6.37 -4.28 5.02
C PHE A 111 5.91 -3.54 6.26
N LEU A 112 6.83 -3.40 7.21
CA LEU A 112 6.66 -2.58 8.40
C LEU A 112 6.92 -1.11 8.07
N LEU A 113 5.90 -0.26 8.18
CA LEU A 113 6.06 1.17 8.29
C LEU A 113 6.32 1.51 9.76
N ASP A 114 7.47 2.08 10.06
CA ASP A 114 7.87 2.41 11.44
C ASP A 114 7.29 3.74 11.96
N GLY A 115 6.53 4.41 11.12
CA GLY A 115 5.88 5.69 11.43
C GLY A 115 6.74 6.93 11.11
N SER A 116 8.03 6.76 10.77
CA SER A 116 8.92 7.86 10.40
C SER A 116 8.99 8.08 8.88
N GLN A 117 8.59 7.08 8.12
CA GLN A 117 8.65 7.06 6.67
C GLN A 117 7.25 6.82 6.08
N GLY A 118 6.98 7.46 4.96
CA GLY A 118 5.85 7.14 4.12
C GLY A 118 6.25 6.25 2.95
N LEU A 119 5.29 5.88 2.15
CA LEU A 119 5.50 5.17 0.90
C LEU A 119 4.68 5.77 -0.23
N MET A 120 5.11 5.47 -1.44
CA MET A 120 4.43 5.84 -2.67
C MET A 120 4.43 4.61 -3.58
N LEU A 121 3.25 4.16 -3.98
CA LEU A 121 3.06 2.99 -4.83
C LEU A 121 3.10 3.40 -6.30
N TRP A 122 3.81 2.64 -7.12
CA TRP A 122 3.77 2.82 -8.57
C TRP A 122 2.38 2.48 -9.11
N ARG A 123 2.01 3.10 -10.24
CA ARG A 123 0.81 2.73 -11.00
C ARG A 123 0.81 1.24 -11.28
N GLY A 124 -0.28 0.57 -10.95
CA GLY A 124 -0.46 -0.86 -11.15
C GLY A 124 0.18 -1.76 -10.10
N ALA A 125 0.87 -1.22 -9.09
CA ALA A 125 1.33 -2.02 -7.96
C ALA A 125 0.11 -2.51 -7.15
N TRP A 126 0.00 -3.82 -6.99
CA TRP A 126 -1.06 -4.41 -6.18
C TRP A 126 -0.79 -4.20 -4.70
N HIS A 127 -1.84 -3.92 -3.95
CA HIS A 127 -1.75 -3.73 -2.50
C HIS A 127 -3.02 -4.16 -1.77
N ALA A 128 -2.89 -4.48 -0.47
CA ALA A 128 -4.06 -4.65 0.38
C ALA A 128 -4.81 -3.31 0.51
N LEU A 129 -6.14 -3.37 0.68
CA LEU A 129 -6.98 -2.18 0.81
C LEU A 129 -6.62 -1.37 2.06
N ASP A 130 -6.14 -2.05 3.10
CA ASP A 130 -5.85 -1.46 4.41
C ASP A 130 -4.35 -1.35 4.69
N CYS A 131 -3.98 -0.30 5.46
CA CYS A 131 -2.78 -0.30 6.27
C CYS A 131 -3.14 -0.83 7.67
N PHE A 132 -2.57 -1.96 8.07
CA PHE A 132 -2.88 -2.57 9.36
C PHE A 132 -2.11 -1.89 10.48
N THR A 133 -2.80 -1.04 11.27
CA THR A 133 -2.18 -0.33 12.39
C THR A 133 -1.81 -1.26 13.53
N LEU A 134 -0.66 -1.03 14.18
CA LEU A 134 -0.08 -1.94 15.17
C LEU A 134 -0.17 -1.42 16.60
N ASP A 135 0.09 -0.14 16.83
CA ASP A 135 0.36 0.40 18.17
C ASP A 135 -0.82 1.09 18.83
N ARG A 136 -1.84 1.45 18.07
CA ARG A 136 -2.96 2.29 18.51
C ARG A 136 -4.27 1.72 17.99
N ASP A 137 -5.38 2.23 18.49
CA ASP A 137 -6.72 1.84 18.02
C ASP A 137 -6.96 2.29 16.57
N PHE A 138 -6.23 3.31 16.12
CA PHE A 138 -6.23 3.78 14.73
C PHE A 138 -4.92 4.48 14.37
N SER A 139 -4.65 4.61 13.09
CA SER A 139 -3.57 5.41 12.54
C SER A 139 -4.10 6.27 11.40
N ASP A 140 -3.69 7.54 11.39
CA ASP A 140 -4.01 8.49 10.33
C ASP A 140 -2.84 8.58 9.34
N PHE A 141 -3.18 8.63 8.07
CA PHE A 141 -2.23 8.83 6.99
C PHE A 141 -2.65 10.02 6.13
N ALA A 142 -1.70 10.91 5.81
CA ALA A 142 -1.86 11.80 4.68
C ALA A 142 -1.72 10.95 3.41
N PHE A 143 -2.75 11.01 2.59
CA PHE A 143 -2.93 10.17 1.42
C PHE A 143 -3.09 11.09 0.21
N ILE A 144 -2.23 10.92 -0.80
CA ILE A 144 -2.33 11.65 -2.05
C ILE A 144 -2.68 10.66 -3.14
N SER A 145 -3.77 10.95 -3.84
CA SER A 145 -4.30 10.15 -4.93
C SER A 145 -4.92 11.06 -5.99
N GLU A 146 -5.81 10.54 -6.77
CA GLU A 146 -6.54 11.24 -7.81
C GLU A 146 -8.05 11.14 -7.55
N VAL A 147 -8.76 12.27 -7.65
CA VAL A 147 -10.19 12.39 -7.36
C VAL A 147 -11.02 11.36 -8.14
N GLU A 148 -10.72 11.20 -9.42
CA GLU A 148 -11.47 10.31 -10.31
C GLU A 148 -11.30 8.83 -9.95
N THR A 149 -10.15 8.46 -9.39
CA THR A 149 -9.90 7.10 -8.87
C THR A 149 -10.71 6.86 -7.58
N GLU A 150 -10.67 7.82 -6.67
CA GLU A 150 -11.39 7.72 -5.40
C GLU A 150 -12.92 7.77 -5.59
N ASP A 151 -13.41 8.66 -6.48
CA ASP A 151 -14.84 8.71 -6.84
C ASP A 151 -15.31 7.36 -7.43
N GLU A 152 -14.49 6.72 -8.27
CA GLU A 152 -14.80 5.39 -8.81
C GLU A 152 -14.93 4.33 -7.72
N ILE A 153 -14.10 4.39 -6.66
CA ILE A 153 -14.16 3.47 -5.54
C ILE A 153 -15.41 3.73 -4.70
N GLU A 154 -15.68 4.99 -4.35
CA GLU A 154 -16.75 5.37 -3.44
C GLU A 154 -18.15 5.23 -4.06
N LEU A 155 -18.27 5.51 -5.37
CA LEU A 155 -19.56 5.49 -6.05
C LEU A 155 -19.94 4.11 -6.61
N SER A 156 -18.98 3.20 -6.71
CA SER A 156 -19.22 1.85 -7.21
C SER A 156 -19.78 0.95 -6.11
N THR A 157 -21.01 0.46 -6.32
CA THR A 157 -21.66 -0.51 -5.43
C THR A 157 -21.28 -1.96 -5.72
N GLU A 158 -20.51 -2.22 -6.78
CA GLU A 158 -20.15 -3.56 -7.23
C GLU A 158 -18.63 -3.71 -7.29
N ALA A 159 -18.14 -4.91 -7.00
CA ALA A 159 -16.73 -5.30 -7.20
C ALA A 159 -16.45 -5.53 -8.70
N VAL A 160 -16.74 -4.55 -9.54
CA VAL A 160 -16.58 -4.61 -10.98
C VAL A 160 -15.20 -4.07 -11.36
N SER A 161 -14.61 -4.63 -12.39
CA SER A 161 -13.44 -4.06 -13.07
C SER A 161 -13.72 -2.61 -13.41
N ARG A 162 -13.06 -1.72 -12.72
CA ARG A 162 -13.15 -0.28 -12.90
C ARG A 162 -12.04 0.15 -13.85
N GLU A 163 -12.19 1.27 -14.51
CA GLU A 163 -11.18 1.74 -15.46
C GLU A 163 -9.87 2.13 -14.76
N ARG A 164 -9.97 2.69 -13.55
CA ARG A 164 -8.85 3.24 -12.78
C ARG A 164 -8.39 2.34 -11.66
N THR A 165 -9.33 1.63 -11.04
CA THR A 165 -9.07 0.70 -9.94
C THR A 165 -9.45 -0.72 -10.34
N GLN A 166 -8.55 -1.64 -10.20
CA GLN A 166 -8.79 -3.06 -10.44
C GLN A 166 -8.65 -3.83 -9.13
N VAL A 167 -9.60 -4.73 -8.88
CA VAL A 167 -9.73 -5.46 -7.61
C VAL A 167 -9.60 -6.94 -7.85
N ALA A 168 -8.76 -7.60 -7.05
CA ALA A 168 -8.59 -9.04 -7.02
C ALA A 168 -9.18 -9.62 -5.73
N ASN A 169 -10.29 -10.37 -5.84
CA ASN A 169 -10.83 -11.15 -4.74
C ASN A 169 -10.26 -12.57 -4.79
N TYR A 170 -9.21 -12.81 -4.02
CA TYR A 170 -8.51 -14.09 -4.00
C TYR A 170 -9.32 -15.21 -3.37
N LEU A 171 -10.26 -14.89 -2.48
CA LEU A 171 -11.15 -15.89 -1.91
C LEU A 171 -12.08 -16.49 -2.98
N GLU A 172 -12.62 -15.64 -3.85
CA GLU A 172 -13.50 -16.06 -4.94
C GLU A 172 -12.72 -16.71 -6.09
N ALA A 173 -11.60 -16.10 -6.47
CA ALA A 173 -10.85 -16.56 -7.65
C ALA A 173 -10.02 -17.81 -7.38
N MET A 174 -9.49 -17.98 -6.18
CA MET A 174 -8.46 -18.99 -5.87
C MET A 174 -8.66 -19.71 -4.53
N ASP A 175 -9.82 -19.53 -3.86
CA ASP A 175 -10.10 -20.05 -2.50
C ASP A 175 -8.94 -19.75 -1.51
N THR A 176 -8.40 -18.51 -1.59
CA THR A 176 -7.18 -18.11 -0.87
C THR A 176 -7.44 -16.91 0.03
N ARG A 177 -6.82 -16.94 1.21
CA ARG A 177 -6.73 -15.83 2.17
C ARG A 177 -5.28 -15.54 2.50
N PHE A 178 -5.00 -14.31 2.89
CA PHE A 178 -3.69 -13.85 3.32
C PHE A 178 -3.70 -13.57 4.83
N LYS A 179 -2.54 -13.82 5.44
CA LYS A 179 -2.30 -13.51 6.84
C LYS A 179 -0.86 -13.05 7.00
N VAL A 180 -0.66 -11.85 7.52
CA VAL A 180 0.68 -11.41 7.88
C VAL A 180 1.12 -12.09 9.17
N VAL A 181 2.32 -12.65 9.17
CA VAL A 181 2.96 -13.28 10.32
C VAL A 181 4.26 -12.57 10.66
N ASP A 182 4.63 -12.60 11.94
CA ASP A 182 5.85 -11.95 12.42
C ASP A 182 6.81 -12.99 13.01
N PRO A 183 7.51 -13.76 12.18
CA PRO A 183 8.39 -14.82 12.63
C PRO A 183 9.61 -14.31 13.41
N ASN A 184 9.93 -13.02 13.27
CA ASN A 184 11.10 -12.40 13.88
C ASN A 184 10.75 -11.53 15.09
N GLY A 185 9.48 -11.43 15.47
CA GLY A 185 9.02 -10.60 16.58
C GLY A 185 9.24 -9.10 16.35
N ILE A 186 9.14 -8.66 15.09
CA ILE A 186 9.46 -7.26 14.71
C ILE A 186 8.43 -6.30 15.29
N ALA A 187 7.15 -6.61 15.18
CA ALA A 187 6.12 -5.62 15.52
C ALA A 187 4.69 -6.11 15.70
N LEU A 188 4.28 -7.29 15.24
CA LEU A 188 2.87 -7.67 15.34
C LEU A 188 2.47 -7.81 16.80
N PRO A 189 1.36 -7.16 17.23
CA PRO A 189 0.85 -7.40 18.58
C PRO A 189 0.49 -8.88 18.70
N GLY A 190 0.95 -9.51 19.79
CA GLY A 190 0.50 -10.83 20.15
C GLY A 190 -1.04 -10.86 20.21
N ARG A 191 -1.64 -12.01 19.92
CA ARG A 191 -3.09 -12.17 20.16
C ARG A 191 -3.37 -11.83 21.63
N LEU A 192 -4.26 -10.86 21.84
CA LEU A 192 -4.83 -10.60 23.15
C LEU A 192 -5.65 -11.79 23.59
#